data_7ff9d02ca597f6d52caaab10aa4b129a
#
_entry.id   7ff9d02ca597f6d52caaab10aa4b129a
#
_cell.length_a   1.000
_cell.length_b   1.000
_cell.length_c   1.000
_cell.angle_alpha   90.00
_cell.angle_beta   90.00
_cell.angle_gamma   90.00
#
_symmetry.space_group_name_H-M   'P 1'
#
loop_
_entity.id
_entity.type
_entity.pdbx_description
1 polymer ?
#
loop_
_entity_poly.entity_id
_entity_poly.type
_entity_poly.pdbx_seq_one_letter_code
_entity_poly.pdbx_strand_id
1 'polypeptide(L)'
;MLRRLYLVVCLVLLCLPVSAQFTYGTTGLLHMPTADMQKDKTFMFGGSRLNSHAMPSAWYYNTYNYYINITFFPWLEIGYTCNLFSAEHLGVDQYGYSGYTNQDRSFHGRLRLWKEGWWKEWIPQIVVGVNDLTSGSYGDYTSMVVEGDGNGYFNRYYIAATKHFAWNGKWGIHVAYVNNKRGVDKLNGVAVGVDYQFALCGEELWQKAVNGLNLMAEYDSKFVNIGAKYAVWKDHINIITELRECKYPSVGVYFKVHLK
;
A
#
# COMPACT_ATOMS: atom_id res chain seq x y z
N MET A 1 -7.04 -37.04 -12.55
CA MET A 1 -7.84 -35.93 -12.02
C MET A 1 -7.06 -35.12 -10.97
N LEU A 2 -6.53 -35.71 -9.91
CA LEU A 2 -5.70 -35.01 -8.90
C LEU A 2 -4.52 -34.22 -9.48
N ARG A 3 -3.76 -34.77 -10.43
CA ARG A 3 -2.59 -34.11 -11.04
C ARG A 3 -2.94 -32.82 -11.80
N ARG A 4 -4.13 -32.77 -12.41
CA ARG A 4 -4.65 -31.53 -13.04
C ARG A 4 -5.12 -30.52 -11.99
N LEU A 5 -5.69 -31.00 -10.89
CA LEU A 5 -6.06 -30.17 -9.75
C LEU A 5 -4.84 -29.55 -9.08
N TYR A 6 -3.77 -30.33 -8.87
CA TYR A 6 -2.47 -29.82 -8.37
C TYR A 6 -1.86 -28.78 -9.31
N LEU A 7 -1.89 -29.01 -10.62
CA LEU A 7 -1.40 -28.05 -11.61
C LEU A 7 -2.20 -26.73 -11.59
N VAL A 8 -3.53 -26.81 -11.49
CA VAL A 8 -4.41 -25.63 -11.38
C VAL A 8 -4.19 -24.90 -10.05
N VAL A 9 -4.06 -25.63 -8.95
CA VAL A 9 -3.74 -25.04 -7.64
C VAL A 9 -2.33 -24.43 -7.63
N CYS A 10 -1.32 -25.09 -8.23
CA CYS A 10 0.01 -24.51 -8.39
C CYS A 10 0.02 -23.32 -9.35
N LEU A 11 -0.75 -23.34 -10.44
CA LEU A 11 -0.89 -22.18 -11.34
C LEU A 11 -1.61 -21.01 -10.65
N VAL A 12 -2.65 -21.28 -9.87
CA VAL A 12 -3.35 -20.28 -9.05
C VAL A 12 -2.42 -19.73 -7.95
N LEU A 13 -1.58 -20.59 -7.34
CA LEU A 13 -0.58 -20.17 -6.35
C LEU A 13 0.58 -19.36 -6.98
N LEU A 14 0.89 -19.57 -8.27
CA LEU A 14 1.91 -18.80 -9.00
C LEU A 14 1.38 -17.47 -9.56
N CYS A 15 0.07 -17.28 -9.61
CA CYS A 15 -0.60 -16.08 -10.11
C CYS A 15 -1.27 -15.25 -9.00
N LEU A 16 -0.83 -15.36 -7.75
CA LEU A 16 -1.41 -14.62 -6.63
C LEU A 16 -0.80 -13.23 -6.52
N PRO A 17 -1.52 -12.21 -6.87
CA PRO A 17 -1.16 -10.81 -6.76
C PRO A 17 -1.79 -10.13 -5.54
N VAL A 18 -1.32 -8.94 -5.12
CA VAL A 18 -1.50 -8.47 -3.78
C VAL A 18 -1.40 -7.00 -3.56
N SER A 19 -2.14 -6.35 -2.82
CA SER A 19 -2.04 -4.94 -2.52
C SER A 19 -2.50 -4.49 -1.12
N ALA A 20 -1.70 -3.79 -0.41
CA ALA A 20 -1.88 -2.71 0.54
C ALA A 20 -1.00 -1.59 0.04
N GLN A 21 -1.08 -0.38 0.49
CA GLN A 21 -0.10 0.62 0.05
C GLN A 21 1.31 0.12 0.32
N PHE A 22 1.95 -0.37 -0.72
CA PHE A 22 3.25 -1.03 -0.63
C PHE A 22 4.28 -0.20 0.12
N THR A 23 4.40 1.05 -0.27
CA THR A 23 5.43 1.95 0.20
C THR A 23 5.11 2.59 1.55
N TYR A 24 3.82 2.71 1.88
CA TYR A 24 3.39 3.49 3.04
C TYR A 24 2.82 2.66 4.19
N GLY A 25 2.45 1.40 3.97
CA GLY A 25 1.86 0.55 5.01
C GLY A 25 0.55 1.05 5.60
N THR A 26 -0.12 2.01 4.96
CA THR A 26 -1.42 2.56 5.36
C THR A 26 -2.55 2.00 4.52
N THR A 27 -3.80 2.19 4.92
CA THR A 27 -4.94 1.78 4.10
C THR A 27 -5.02 2.62 2.83
N GLY A 28 -5.14 1.96 1.67
CA GLY A 28 -5.20 2.60 0.35
C GLY A 28 -5.26 1.56 -0.76
N LEU A 29 -5.07 1.97 -2.01
CA LEU A 29 -4.78 1.06 -3.12
C LEU A 29 -3.29 0.68 -3.14
N LEU A 30 -2.61 0.80 -4.27
CA LEU A 30 -1.20 0.44 -4.44
C LEU A 30 -0.28 1.55 -3.89
N HIS A 31 -0.32 2.72 -4.51
CA HIS A 31 0.43 3.92 -4.11
C HIS A 31 -0.48 5.09 -3.76
N MET A 32 -1.68 5.16 -4.38
CA MET A 32 -2.60 6.25 -4.09
C MET A 32 -3.32 6.04 -2.75
N PRO A 33 -3.51 7.11 -1.96
CA PRO A 33 -4.36 7.05 -0.79
C PRO A 33 -5.84 6.95 -1.17
N THR A 34 -6.62 6.23 -0.38
CA THR A 34 -8.08 6.18 -0.49
C THR A 34 -8.75 6.71 0.77
N ALA A 35 -10.05 6.90 0.76
CA ALA A 35 -10.78 7.24 1.97
C ALA A 35 -11.20 6.00 2.79
N ASP A 36 -10.85 4.80 2.37
CA ASP A 36 -11.09 3.60 3.15
C ASP A 36 -10.31 3.60 4.46
N MET A 37 -10.92 3.06 5.47
CA MET A 37 -10.33 2.86 6.80
C MET A 37 -10.51 1.42 7.21
N GLN A 38 -9.56 0.88 7.93
CA GLN A 38 -9.74 -0.42 8.59
C GLN A 38 -10.90 -0.34 9.59
N LYS A 39 -11.42 -1.51 9.99
CA LYS A 39 -12.38 -1.57 11.07
C LYS A 39 -11.79 -0.99 12.35
N ASP A 40 -12.66 -0.50 13.21
CA ASP A 40 -12.29 -0.07 14.55
C ASP A 40 -11.44 -1.12 15.28
N LYS A 41 -10.47 -0.66 16.04
CA LYS A 41 -9.55 -1.50 16.83
C LYS A 41 -8.83 -2.57 15.97
N THR A 42 -8.46 -2.24 14.75
CA THR A 42 -7.67 -3.14 13.91
C THR A 42 -6.20 -2.80 14.00
N PHE A 43 -5.39 -3.80 14.34
CA PHE A 43 -3.94 -3.78 14.25
C PHE A 43 -3.52 -4.50 12.97
N MET A 44 -2.75 -3.83 12.13
CA MET A 44 -2.22 -4.37 10.88
C MET A 44 -0.69 -4.24 10.89
N PHE A 45 0.01 -5.29 10.49
CA PHE A 45 1.45 -5.28 10.31
C PHE A 45 1.83 -6.13 9.11
N GLY A 46 2.92 -5.79 8.48
CA GLY A 46 3.35 -6.50 7.29
C GLY A 46 4.70 -6.05 6.77
N GLY A 47 5.04 -6.55 5.60
CA GLY A 47 6.24 -6.15 4.88
C GLY A 47 6.11 -6.47 3.40
N SER A 48 6.91 -5.78 2.60
CA SER A 48 6.89 -5.91 1.15
C SER A 48 8.30 -5.91 0.59
N ARG A 49 8.49 -6.66 -0.50
CA ARG A 49 9.63 -6.50 -1.38
C ARG A 49 9.25 -5.49 -2.47
N LEU A 50 9.94 -4.38 -2.49
CA LEU A 50 9.70 -3.26 -3.37
C LEU A 50 10.64 -3.29 -4.57
N ASN A 51 10.08 -3.12 -5.76
CA ASN A 51 10.89 -2.88 -6.96
C ASN A 51 11.53 -1.49 -6.86
N SER A 52 12.74 -1.32 -7.42
CA SER A 52 13.45 -0.03 -7.44
C SER A 52 12.63 1.10 -8.08
N HIS A 53 11.77 0.81 -9.04
CA HIS A 53 10.88 1.80 -9.67
C HIS A 53 9.76 2.31 -8.73
N ALA A 54 9.51 1.65 -7.61
CA ALA A 54 8.59 2.13 -6.56
C ALA A 54 9.29 3.04 -5.54
N MET A 55 10.59 3.24 -5.69
CA MET A 55 11.46 3.97 -4.78
C MET A 55 12.00 5.25 -5.43
N PRO A 56 12.70 6.12 -4.69
CA PRO A 56 13.41 7.25 -5.28
C PRO A 56 14.33 6.82 -6.43
N SER A 57 14.45 7.63 -7.47
CA SER A 57 15.27 7.32 -8.65
C SER A 57 16.75 7.04 -8.32
N ALA A 58 17.25 7.64 -7.23
CA ALA A 58 18.59 7.34 -6.71
C ALA A 58 18.72 5.92 -6.13
N TRP A 59 17.61 5.27 -5.81
CA TRP A 59 17.59 3.90 -5.29
C TRP A 59 17.40 2.91 -6.46
N TYR A 60 18.44 2.67 -7.20
CA TYR A 60 18.43 1.77 -8.37
C TYR A 60 18.45 0.28 -8.01
N TYR A 61 18.18 -0.09 -6.76
CA TYR A 61 18.10 -1.45 -6.24
C TYR A 61 16.72 -1.77 -5.66
N ASN A 62 16.33 -3.04 -5.70
CA ASN A 62 15.13 -3.52 -5.02
C ASN A 62 15.36 -3.53 -3.52
N THR A 63 14.35 -3.18 -2.75
CA THR A 63 14.45 -3.14 -1.30
C THR A 63 13.26 -3.78 -0.60
N TYR A 64 13.25 -3.70 0.71
CA TYR A 64 12.19 -4.20 1.56
C TYR A 64 11.69 -3.10 2.48
N ASN A 65 10.42 -3.19 2.84
CA ASN A 65 9.90 -2.43 3.97
C ASN A 65 9.18 -3.35 4.96
N TYR A 66 8.98 -2.84 6.15
CA TYR A 66 8.04 -3.38 7.13
C TYR A 66 7.25 -2.23 7.74
N TYR A 67 6.05 -2.54 8.19
CA TYR A 67 5.15 -1.52 8.70
C TYR A 67 4.20 -2.06 9.77
N ILE A 68 3.73 -1.14 10.59
CA ILE A 68 2.70 -1.33 11.60
C ILE A 68 1.67 -0.22 11.41
N ASN A 69 0.40 -0.59 11.51
CA ASN A 69 -0.71 0.35 11.38
C ASN A 69 -1.80 -0.01 12.39
N ILE A 70 -2.35 0.98 13.05
CA ILE A 70 -3.42 0.81 14.05
C ILE A 70 -4.55 1.77 13.73
N THR A 71 -5.75 1.23 13.62
CA THR A 71 -6.99 2.01 13.60
C THR A 71 -7.55 2.03 15.01
N PHE A 72 -7.26 3.08 15.77
CA PHE A 72 -7.68 3.23 17.16
C PHE A 72 -9.18 3.47 17.30
N PHE A 73 -9.73 4.22 16.36
CA PHE A 73 -11.14 4.56 16.26
C PHE A 73 -11.56 4.46 14.80
N PRO A 74 -12.85 4.32 14.48
CA PRO A 74 -13.29 4.21 13.10
C PRO A 74 -12.98 5.46 12.23
N TRP A 75 -12.42 6.49 12.83
CA TRP A 75 -12.05 7.75 12.18
C TRP A 75 -10.55 8.10 12.29
N LEU A 76 -9.73 7.34 13.05
CA LEU A 76 -8.31 7.62 13.25
C LEU A 76 -7.46 6.38 12.99
N GLU A 77 -6.56 6.48 12.03
CA GLU A 77 -5.53 5.47 11.71
C GLU A 77 -4.14 6.10 11.86
N ILE A 78 -3.26 5.42 12.57
CA ILE A 78 -1.86 5.80 12.78
C ILE A 78 -0.98 4.64 12.30
N GLY A 79 0.07 4.95 11.53
CA GLY A 79 0.99 3.98 10.99
C GLY A 79 2.44 4.37 11.17
N TYR A 80 3.28 3.36 11.10
CA TYR A 80 4.74 3.46 11.04
C TYR A 80 5.24 2.56 9.93
N THR A 81 6.12 3.08 9.10
CA THR A 81 6.78 2.31 8.03
C THR A 81 8.29 2.52 8.10
N CYS A 82 9.01 1.48 7.80
CA CYS A 82 10.46 1.49 7.72
C CYS A 82 10.90 0.90 6.39
N ASN A 83 11.55 1.70 5.56
CA ASN A 83 12.16 1.28 4.30
C ASN A 83 13.65 1.03 4.51
N LEU A 84 14.19 -0.07 3.95
CA LEU A 84 15.57 -0.49 4.20
C LEU A 84 16.52 0.04 3.12
N PHE A 85 17.68 0.51 3.54
CA PHE A 85 18.78 0.89 2.66
C PHE A 85 19.76 -0.27 2.46
N SER A 86 20.28 -0.42 1.25
CA SER A 86 21.39 -1.36 0.98
C SER A 86 22.71 -0.80 1.50
N ALA A 87 23.49 -1.64 2.17
CA ALA A 87 24.81 -1.29 2.66
C ALA A 87 25.77 -0.92 1.53
N GLU A 88 25.73 -1.67 0.43
CA GLU A 88 26.51 -1.40 -0.77
C GLU A 88 26.20 -0.03 -1.35
N HIS A 89 24.90 0.28 -1.49
CA HIS A 89 24.46 1.58 -2.00
C HIS A 89 24.90 2.76 -1.13
N LEU A 90 24.93 2.58 0.18
CA LEU A 90 25.42 3.60 1.12
C LEU A 90 26.95 3.68 1.19
N GLY A 91 27.66 2.77 0.54
CA GLY A 91 29.12 2.70 0.62
C GLY A 91 29.64 2.32 2.00
N VAL A 92 28.83 1.67 2.83
CA VAL A 92 29.25 1.24 4.19
C VAL A 92 29.64 -0.25 4.23
N ASP A 93 29.55 -0.95 3.15
CA ASP A 93 30.03 -2.33 2.97
C ASP A 93 31.55 -2.44 3.21
N GLN A 94 32.33 -1.42 2.89
CA GLN A 94 33.76 -1.32 3.19
C GLN A 94 34.08 -1.36 4.70
N TYR A 95 33.11 -1.08 5.57
CA TYR A 95 33.25 -1.20 7.03
C TYR A 95 32.72 -2.54 7.58
N GLY A 96 32.50 -3.53 6.73
CA GLY A 96 32.02 -4.86 7.11
C GLY A 96 30.52 -4.99 7.26
N TYR A 97 29.75 -3.98 6.90
CA TYR A 97 28.29 -4.10 6.82
C TYR A 97 27.89 -4.83 5.53
N SER A 98 26.80 -5.58 5.59
CA SER A 98 26.27 -6.31 4.43
C SER A 98 24.75 -6.29 4.37
N GLY A 99 24.20 -6.48 3.18
CA GLY A 99 22.76 -6.53 2.96
C GLY A 99 22.07 -5.19 3.21
N TYR A 100 21.00 -5.18 4.02
CA TYR A 100 20.21 -4.00 4.35
C TYR A 100 20.50 -3.55 5.77
N THR A 101 21.15 -2.43 5.93
CA THR A 101 21.75 -2.01 7.22
C THR A 101 21.23 -0.69 7.77
N ASN A 102 20.60 0.16 6.97
CA ASN A 102 20.06 1.44 7.43
C ASN A 102 18.55 1.52 7.12
N GLN A 103 17.88 2.50 7.70
CA GLN A 103 16.42 2.54 7.71
C GLN A 103 15.91 3.97 7.53
N ASP A 104 14.99 4.16 6.59
CA ASP A 104 14.14 5.33 6.52
C ASP A 104 12.84 5.06 7.30
N ARG A 105 12.62 5.82 8.36
CA ARG A 105 11.53 5.64 9.33
C ARG A 105 10.50 6.72 9.17
N SER A 106 9.27 6.34 8.87
CA SER A 106 8.17 7.24 8.56
C SER A 106 6.98 7.01 9.47
N PHE A 107 6.40 8.08 10.02
CA PHE A 107 5.13 8.05 10.74
C PHE A 107 4.01 8.61 9.88
N HIS A 108 2.84 8.00 9.98
CA HIS A 108 1.67 8.29 9.17
C HIS A 108 0.44 8.54 10.05
N GLY A 109 -0.41 9.44 9.60
CA GLY A 109 -1.69 9.69 10.25
C GLY A 109 -2.80 9.89 9.22
N ARG A 110 -3.99 9.35 9.51
CA ARG A 110 -5.17 9.48 8.66
C ARG A 110 -6.39 9.75 9.52
N LEU A 111 -7.21 10.69 9.09
CA LEU A 111 -8.42 11.12 9.78
C LEU A 111 -9.61 11.07 8.82
N ARG A 112 -10.64 10.27 9.15
CA ARG A 112 -11.90 10.28 8.44
C ARG A 112 -12.73 11.48 8.85
N LEU A 113 -12.97 12.37 7.91
CA LEU A 113 -13.82 13.56 8.10
C LEU A 113 -15.28 13.24 7.84
N TRP A 114 -15.55 12.33 6.91
CA TRP A 114 -16.90 11.97 6.51
C TRP A 114 -16.97 10.47 6.19
N LYS A 115 -17.99 9.80 6.70
CA LYS A 115 -18.26 8.39 6.40
C LYS A 115 -19.34 8.28 5.33
N GLU A 116 -19.17 7.37 4.39
CA GLU A 116 -20.17 7.02 3.41
C GLU A 116 -21.50 6.64 4.08
N GLY A 117 -22.61 7.17 3.55
CA GLY A 117 -23.95 6.89 4.06
C GLY A 117 -24.39 7.69 5.31
N TRP A 118 -23.59 8.62 5.86
CA TRP A 118 -23.98 9.41 7.02
C TRP A 118 -25.16 10.36 6.75
N TRP A 119 -25.30 10.83 5.53
CA TRP A 119 -26.40 11.71 5.14
C TRP A 119 -27.18 11.16 3.95
N LYS A 120 -26.58 11.19 2.76
CA LYS A 120 -27.18 10.67 1.53
C LYS A 120 -26.29 9.56 0.97
N GLU A 121 -26.91 8.54 0.40
CA GLU A 121 -26.20 7.36 -0.13
C GLU A 121 -25.17 7.68 -1.21
N TRP A 122 -25.40 8.74 -1.99
CA TRP A 122 -24.48 9.13 -3.06
C TRP A 122 -23.22 9.88 -2.59
N ILE A 123 -23.20 10.38 -1.33
CA ILE A 123 -22.07 11.13 -0.80
C ILE A 123 -20.92 10.15 -0.49
N PRO A 124 -19.70 10.41 -1.04
CA PRO A 124 -18.53 9.57 -0.76
C PRO A 124 -18.04 9.76 0.67
N GLN A 125 -17.28 8.81 1.16
CA GLN A 125 -16.48 9.03 2.37
C GLN A 125 -15.26 9.89 2.06
N ILE A 126 -14.78 10.65 3.06
CA ILE A 126 -13.66 11.59 2.92
C ILE A 126 -12.66 11.38 4.05
N VAL A 127 -11.39 11.27 3.68
CA VAL A 127 -10.25 11.14 4.60
C VAL A 127 -9.22 12.21 4.23
N VAL A 128 -8.62 12.80 5.24
CA VAL A 128 -7.36 13.55 5.12
C VAL A 128 -6.25 12.76 5.77
N GLY A 129 -5.04 12.91 5.27
CA GLY A 129 -3.92 12.19 5.85
C GLY A 129 -2.57 12.81 5.53
N VAL A 130 -1.60 12.33 6.26
CA VAL A 130 -0.19 12.65 6.08
C VAL A 130 0.64 11.38 6.15
N ASN A 131 1.54 11.23 5.23
CA ASN A 131 2.60 10.23 5.31
C ASN A 131 3.91 10.95 5.61
N ASP A 132 4.77 10.27 6.35
CA ASP A 132 6.09 10.75 6.73
C ASP A 132 6.06 12.14 7.39
N LEU A 133 5.34 12.22 8.51
CA LEU A 133 5.18 13.45 9.29
C LEU A 133 6.49 13.92 9.92
N THR A 134 7.39 13.01 10.22
CA THR A 134 8.55 13.22 11.10
C THR A 134 9.88 13.36 10.39
N SER A 135 10.00 12.97 9.14
CA SER A 135 11.23 13.15 8.37
C SER A 135 11.45 14.61 8.05
N GLY A 136 12.19 15.27 8.92
CA GLY A 136 12.62 16.64 8.77
C GLY A 136 13.82 16.78 7.84
N SER A 137 13.96 17.95 7.22
CA SER A 137 15.20 18.33 6.51
C SER A 137 16.29 18.75 7.50
N TYR A 138 16.74 17.83 8.33
CA TYR A 138 17.91 18.13 9.15
C TYR A 138 19.18 17.80 8.37
N GLY A 139 19.89 18.84 7.93
CA GLY A 139 20.95 18.80 6.94
C GLY A 139 22.23 18.05 7.33
N ASP A 140 22.45 17.68 8.59
CA ASP A 140 23.77 17.21 9.00
C ASP A 140 23.89 15.68 9.17
N TYR A 141 22.78 14.95 9.18
CA TYR A 141 22.80 13.48 9.22
C TYR A 141 22.55 12.83 7.85
N THR A 142 22.46 13.61 6.82
CA THR A 142 22.11 13.18 5.46
C THR A 142 23.32 12.82 4.60
N SER A 143 24.52 12.87 5.14
CA SER A 143 25.74 12.49 4.40
C SER A 143 25.76 11.01 3.95
N MET A 144 24.86 10.20 4.47
CA MET A 144 24.66 8.80 4.02
C MET A 144 23.57 8.63 2.96
N VAL A 145 22.89 9.71 2.58
CA VAL A 145 21.85 9.68 1.55
C VAL A 145 22.34 10.53 0.40
N VAL A 146 22.30 9.97 -0.80
CA VAL A 146 22.68 10.68 -2.03
C VAL A 146 21.98 12.03 -2.07
N GLU A 147 22.73 13.08 -2.33
CA GLU A 147 22.26 14.46 -2.39
C GLU A 147 20.96 14.57 -3.19
N GLY A 148 19.89 15.04 -2.54
CA GLY A 148 18.63 15.36 -3.16
C GLY A 148 17.46 14.38 -2.92
N ASP A 149 17.68 13.10 -2.64
CA ASP A 149 16.61 12.08 -2.68
C ASP A 149 16.25 11.42 -1.34
N GLY A 150 16.88 11.78 -0.25
CA GLY A 150 16.77 11.02 0.99
C GLY A 150 15.54 11.35 1.84
N ASN A 151 15.71 12.28 2.73
CA ASN A 151 14.71 12.58 3.74
C ASN A 151 13.47 13.25 3.15
N GLY A 152 12.31 12.62 3.36
CA GLY A 152 11.01 13.13 2.99
C GLY A 152 10.58 12.81 1.56
N TYR A 153 11.22 11.87 0.89
CA TYR A 153 10.68 11.30 -0.34
C TYR A 153 9.24 10.79 -0.11
N PHE A 154 8.98 10.15 1.02
CA PHE A 154 7.67 9.63 1.38
C PHE A 154 6.74 10.67 2.01
N ASN A 155 7.21 11.91 2.25
CA ASN A 155 6.38 12.96 2.82
C ASN A 155 5.31 13.39 1.81
N ARG A 156 4.05 13.27 2.22
CA ARG A 156 2.90 13.80 1.47
C ARG A 156 1.74 14.12 2.38
N TYR A 157 1.00 15.16 2.01
CA TYR A 157 -0.31 15.48 2.55
C TYR A 157 -1.35 15.13 1.49
N TYR A 158 -2.51 14.66 1.90
CA TYR A 158 -3.55 14.33 0.94
C TYR A 158 -4.95 14.48 1.49
N ILE A 159 -5.88 14.68 0.58
CA ILE A 159 -7.31 14.47 0.79
C ILE A 159 -7.77 13.40 -0.20
N ALA A 160 -8.56 12.46 0.29
CA ALA A 160 -9.09 11.35 -0.53
C ALA A 160 -10.59 11.24 -0.35
N ALA A 161 -11.27 10.88 -1.44
CA ALA A 161 -12.68 10.55 -1.47
C ALA A 161 -12.86 9.16 -2.07
N THR A 162 -13.76 8.35 -1.48
CA THR A 162 -14.05 6.99 -1.93
C THR A 162 -15.55 6.75 -1.95
N LYS A 163 -16.05 6.13 -3.01
CA LYS A 163 -17.44 5.69 -3.14
C LYS A 163 -17.50 4.23 -3.55
N HIS A 164 -18.37 3.47 -2.85
CA HIS A 164 -18.58 2.06 -3.14
C HIS A 164 -19.92 1.81 -3.83
N PHE A 165 -19.92 0.78 -4.68
CA PHE A 165 -21.09 0.31 -5.41
C PHE A 165 -21.14 -1.23 -5.37
N ALA A 166 -22.36 -1.77 -5.31
CA ALA A 166 -22.61 -3.20 -5.40
C ALA A 166 -23.26 -3.51 -6.75
N TRP A 167 -22.49 -4.05 -7.70
CA TRP A 167 -22.96 -4.49 -9.00
C TRP A 167 -22.13 -5.68 -9.47
N ASN A 168 -22.71 -6.87 -9.46
CA ASN A 168 -22.01 -8.14 -9.75
C ASN A 168 -20.68 -8.33 -9.00
N GLY A 169 -20.60 -7.81 -7.78
CA GLY A 169 -19.41 -7.69 -6.97
C GLY A 169 -19.44 -6.39 -6.20
N LYS A 170 -18.31 -6.00 -5.61
CA LYS A 170 -18.15 -4.75 -4.90
C LYS A 170 -17.10 -3.91 -5.62
N TRP A 171 -17.48 -2.72 -6.02
CA TRP A 171 -16.61 -1.73 -6.67
C TRP A 171 -16.25 -0.61 -5.69
N GLY A 172 -14.99 -0.21 -5.68
CA GLY A 172 -14.55 1.04 -5.07
C GLY A 172 -14.07 2.00 -6.17
N ILE A 173 -14.51 3.24 -6.12
CA ILE A 173 -13.99 4.34 -6.94
C ILE A 173 -13.34 5.34 -6.02
N HIS A 174 -12.09 5.69 -6.31
CA HIS A 174 -11.24 6.49 -5.45
C HIS A 174 -10.68 7.68 -6.21
N VAL A 175 -10.70 8.84 -5.57
CA VAL A 175 -10.07 10.06 -6.06
C VAL A 175 -9.30 10.67 -4.90
N ALA A 176 -8.09 11.12 -5.14
CA ALA A 176 -7.30 11.83 -4.15
C ALA A 176 -6.54 13.00 -4.77
N TYR A 177 -6.28 14.01 -3.97
CA TYR A 177 -5.30 15.05 -4.27
C TYR A 177 -4.14 14.90 -3.31
N VAL A 178 -2.96 14.76 -3.86
CA VAL A 178 -1.72 14.53 -3.10
C VAL A 178 -0.80 15.72 -3.29
N ASN A 179 -0.27 16.24 -2.19
CA ASN A 179 0.72 17.29 -2.18
C ASN A 179 2.00 16.81 -1.47
N ASN A 180 3.09 16.76 -2.19
CA ASN A 180 4.42 16.51 -1.66
C ASN A 180 5.27 17.78 -1.80
N LYS A 181 5.74 18.34 -0.69
CA LYS A 181 6.49 19.58 -0.67
C LYS A 181 7.91 19.50 -1.25
N ARG A 182 8.46 18.29 -1.39
CA ARG A 182 9.88 18.12 -1.72
C ARG A 182 10.19 17.80 -3.18
N GLY A 183 9.21 17.86 -4.03
CA GLY A 183 9.29 18.17 -5.46
C GLY A 183 10.03 17.24 -6.42
N VAL A 184 10.85 16.31 -6.00
CA VAL A 184 11.63 15.46 -6.92
C VAL A 184 10.95 14.10 -7.06
N ASP A 185 10.69 13.65 -8.29
CA ASP A 185 10.12 12.34 -8.68
C ASP A 185 8.81 11.91 -7.97
N LYS A 186 7.99 12.84 -7.53
CA LYS A 186 6.94 12.53 -6.57
C LYS A 186 5.56 12.55 -7.16
N LEU A 187 4.74 11.70 -6.55
CA LEU A 187 3.32 11.65 -6.76
C LEU A 187 2.70 12.93 -6.20
N ASN A 188 2.44 13.89 -7.07
CA ASN A 188 1.97 15.21 -6.71
C ASN A 188 0.86 15.63 -7.67
N GLY A 189 -0.34 15.84 -7.17
CA GLY A 189 -1.50 16.18 -7.97
C GLY A 189 -2.67 15.22 -7.77
N VAL A 190 -3.49 15.07 -8.80
CA VAL A 190 -4.69 14.22 -8.76
C VAL A 190 -4.31 12.76 -8.99
N ALA A 191 -4.77 11.89 -8.10
CA ALA A 191 -4.72 10.45 -8.23
C ALA A 191 -6.14 9.88 -8.34
N VAL A 192 -6.33 8.87 -9.16
CA VAL A 192 -7.62 8.18 -9.35
C VAL A 192 -7.41 6.68 -9.39
N GLY A 193 -8.36 5.92 -8.87
CA GLY A 193 -8.25 4.48 -8.87
C GLY A 193 -9.59 3.78 -8.72
N VAL A 194 -9.58 2.50 -9.03
CA VAL A 194 -10.70 1.61 -8.91
C VAL A 194 -10.26 0.28 -8.35
N ASP A 195 -11.08 -0.30 -7.50
CA ASP A 195 -10.95 -1.69 -7.10
C ASP A 195 -12.23 -2.47 -7.33
N TYR A 196 -12.06 -3.76 -7.52
CA TYR A 196 -13.15 -4.71 -7.72
C TYR A 196 -12.95 -5.96 -6.88
N GLN A 197 -13.86 -6.20 -5.95
CA GLN A 197 -13.93 -7.40 -5.13
C GLN A 197 -15.01 -8.34 -5.67
N PHE A 198 -14.63 -9.55 -6.03
CA PHE A 198 -15.58 -10.58 -6.44
C PHE A 198 -16.55 -10.92 -5.30
N ALA A 199 -17.82 -11.18 -5.66
CA ALA A 199 -18.88 -11.57 -4.73
C ALA A 199 -19.78 -12.63 -5.39
N LEU A 200 -19.20 -13.78 -5.74
CA LEU A 200 -19.93 -14.90 -6.34
C LEU A 200 -20.84 -15.56 -5.30
N CYS A 201 -22.08 -15.79 -5.68
CA CYS A 201 -23.06 -16.51 -4.86
C CYS A 201 -22.82 -18.02 -5.00
N GLY A 202 -22.51 -18.69 -3.88
CA GLY A 202 -22.29 -20.12 -3.80
C GLY A 202 -21.31 -20.54 -2.72
N GLU A 203 -21.33 -21.82 -2.39
CA GLU A 203 -20.50 -22.36 -1.31
C GLU A 203 -19.32 -23.21 -1.80
N GLU A 204 -19.16 -23.35 -3.11
CA GLU A 204 -18.07 -24.13 -3.69
C GLU A 204 -16.71 -23.50 -3.39
N LEU A 205 -15.70 -24.35 -3.22
CA LEU A 205 -14.35 -23.91 -2.86
C LEU A 205 -13.76 -22.90 -3.84
N TRP A 206 -14.00 -23.06 -5.14
CA TRP A 206 -13.51 -22.13 -6.15
C TRP A 206 -14.18 -20.75 -6.05
N GLN A 207 -15.49 -20.70 -5.71
CA GLN A 207 -16.21 -19.43 -5.52
C GLN A 207 -15.68 -18.68 -4.28
N LYS A 208 -15.45 -19.41 -3.19
CA LYS A 208 -14.81 -18.86 -1.98
C LYS A 208 -13.40 -18.36 -2.26
N ALA A 209 -12.64 -19.09 -3.07
CA ALA A 209 -11.29 -18.67 -3.49
C ALA A 209 -11.34 -17.40 -4.35
N VAL A 210 -12.21 -17.33 -5.34
CA VAL A 210 -12.37 -16.13 -6.19
C VAL A 210 -12.86 -14.93 -5.37
N ASN A 211 -13.77 -15.13 -4.43
CA ASN A 211 -14.26 -14.07 -3.54
C ASN A 211 -13.17 -13.50 -2.61
N GLY A 212 -12.07 -14.21 -2.43
CA GLY A 212 -10.89 -13.69 -1.74
C GLY A 212 -10.08 -12.67 -2.54
N LEU A 213 -10.33 -12.57 -3.85
CA LEU A 213 -9.55 -11.74 -4.78
C LEU A 213 -10.19 -10.36 -4.95
N ASN A 214 -9.37 -9.33 -4.80
CA ASN A 214 -9.70 -7.94 -5.11
C ASN A 214 -8.70 -7.43 -6.15
N LEU A 215 -9.17 -6.99 -7.30
CA LEU A 215 -8.37 -6.43 -8.39
C LEU A 215 -8.33 -4.92 -8.27
N MET A 216 -7.22 -4.31 -8.65
CA MET A 216 -7.00 -2.87 -8.51
C MET A 216 -6.31 -2.28 -9.73
N ALA A 217 -6.71 -1.07 -10.08
CA ALA A 217 -6.03 -0.24 -11.04
C ALA A 217 -6.02 1.21 -10.53
N GLU A 218 -4.91 1.89 -10.66
CA GLU A 218 -4.79 3.28 -10.24
C GLU A 218 -3.89 4.09 -11.18
N TYR A 219 -4.17 5.37 -11.25
CA TYR A 219 -3.24 6.41 -11.67
C TYR A 219 -2.84 7.20 -10.42
N ASP A 220 -1.59 7.09 -10.02
CA ASP A 220 -1.08 7.62 -8.76
C ASP A 220 -0.62 9.07 -8.82
N SER A 221 -1.07 9.84 -9.82
CA SER A 221 -0.67 11.17 -10.26
C SER A 221 0.56 11.21 -11.17
N LYS A 222 1.22 10.10 -11.41
CA LYS A 222 2.38 10.01 -12.32
C LYS A 222 2.31 8.77 -13.23
N PHE A 223 2.00 7.61 -12.67
CA PHE A 223 2.01 6.33 -13.36
C PHE A 223 0.69 5.58 -13.23
N VAL A 224 0.42 4.74 -14.21
CA VAL A 224 -0.67 3.75 -14.12
C VAL A 224 -0.10 2.47 -13.53
N ASN A 225 -0.70 2.02 -12.44
CA ASN A 225 -0.33 0.80 -11.75
C ASN A 225 -1.52 -0.15 -11.72
N ILE A 226 -1.25 -1.43 -11.80
CA ILE A 226 -2.26 -2.48 -11.64
C ILE A 226 -1.79 -3.46 -10.56
N GLY A 227 -2.74 -4.06 -9.90
CA GLY A 227 -2.45 -5.06 -8.89
C GLY A 227 -3.69 -5.76 -8.40
N ALA A 228 -3.55 -6.55 -7.40
CA ALA A 228 -4.65 -7.22 -6.77
C ALA A 228 -4.29 -7.63 -5.33
N LYS A 229 -5.24 -7.89 -4.50
CA LYS A 229 -5.14 -8.38 -3.13
C LYS A 229 -5.84 -9.72 -3.01
N TYR A 230 -5.27 -10.63 -2.23
CA TYR A 230 -5.89 -11.90 -1.91
C TYR A 230 -5.95 -12.15 -0.40
N ALA A 231 -7.15 -12.35 0.10
CA ALA A 231 -7.37 -12.74 1.49
C ALA A 231 -7.19 -14.26 1.63
N VAL A 232 -5.99 -14.69 2.08
CA VAL A 232 -5.65 -16.11 2.25
C VAL A 232 -6.43 -16.74 3.39
N TRP A 233 -6.60 -16.03 4.48
CA TRP A 233 -7.36 -16.49 5.63
C TRP A 233 -8.29 -15.39 6.12
N LYS A 234 -9.52 -15.40 5.61
CA LYS A 234 -10.53 -14.38 5.88
C LYS A 234 -9.94 -12.98 5.63
N ASP A 235 -9.91 -12.09 6.65
CA ASP A 235 -9.26 -10.79 6.59
C ASP A 235 -7.96 -10.74 7.43
N HIS A 236 -7.55 -11.88 8.01
CA HIS A 236 -6.40 -11.92 8.92
C HIS A 236 -5.05 -12.01 8.19
N ILE A 237 -4.98 -12.77 7.11
CA ILE A 237 -3.76 -12.94 6.32
C ILE A 237 -4.05 -12.53 4.89
N ASN A 238 -3.34 -11.55 4.43
CA ASN A 238 -3.48 -11.01 3.09
C ASN A 238 -2.13 -11.00 2.39
N ILE A 239 -2.21 -11.42 1.21
CA ILE A 239 -1.10 -11.30 0.29
C ILE A 239 -1.41 -10.17 -0.68
N ILE A 240 -0.41 -9.42 -1.32
CA ILE A 240 -0.58 -8.25 -2.18
C ILE A 240 0.51 -8.15 -3.27
N THR A 241 0.25 -8.00 -4.59
CA THR A 241 1.21 -7.70 -5.65
C THR A 241 0.80 -6.47 -6.44
N GLU A 242 1.77 -5.93 -7.08
CA GLU A 242 1.68 -4.79 -7.94
C GLU A 242 2.49 -5.04 -9.21
N LEU A 243 2.03 -4.47 -10.29
CA LEU A 243 2.86 -4.15 -11.45
C LEU A 243 2.88 -2.63 -11.55
N ARG A 244 3.90 -2.01 -11.00
CA ARG A 244 4.12 -0.57 -11.15
C ARG A 244 4.41 -0.24 -12.60
N GLU A 245 3.79 0.82 -13.11
CA GLU A 245 3.84 1.17 -14.54
C GLU A 245 3.35 0.02 -15.43
N CYS A 246 2.49 -0.87 -14.91
CA CYS A 246 2.07 -2.12 -15.56
C CYS A 246 3.24 -3.05 -15.96
N LYS A 247 4.41 -2.92 -15.34
CA LYS A 247 5.64 -3.61 -15.74
C LYS A 247 6.49 -4.14 -14.58
N TYR A 248 6.68 -3.36 -13.53
CA TYR A 248 7.66 -3.65 -12.48
C TYR A 248 6.98 -4.30 -11.27
N PRO A 249 7.27 -5.58 -10.98
CA PRO A 249 6.58 -6.30 -9.92
C PRO A 249 7.11 -5.96 -8.53
N SER A 250 6.18 -5.77 -7.59
CA SER A 250 6.41 -5.77 -6.15
C SER A 250 5.47 -6.76 -5.48
N VAL A 251 5.84 -7.26 -4.29
CA VAL A 251 5.03 -8.23 -3.54
C VAL A 251 5.12 -7.96 -2.04
N GLY A 252 4.01 -8.15 -1.32
CA GLY A 252 3.96 -7.99 0.12
C GLY A 252 3.01 -8.97 0.81
N VAL A 253 3.14 -9.07 2.10
CA VAL A 253 2.25 -9.84 2.97
C VAL A 253 1.92 -8.99 4.18
N TYR A 254 0.65 -9.00 4.59
CA TYR A 254 0.26 -8.33 5.81
C TYR A 254 -0.80 -9.11 6.60
N PHE A 255 -0.78 -8.87 7.89
CA PHE A 255 -1.62 -9.51 8.88
C PHE A 255 -2.51 -8.47 9.52
N LYS A 256 -3.74 -8.87 9.84
CA LYS A 256 -4.69 -8.05 10.58
C LYS A 256 -5.19 -8.80 11.81
N VAL A 257 -5.19 -8.10 12.92
CA VAL A 257 -5.76 -8.55 14.19
C VAL A 257 -6.83 -7.55 14.60
N HIS A 258 -8.06 -8.03 14.73
CA HIS A 258 -9.17 -7.24 15.25
C HIS A 258 -9.21 -7.37 16.77
N LEU A 259 -8.86 -6.29 17.44
CA LEU A 259 -8.91 -6.23 18.92
C LEU A 259 -10.37 -6.11 19.37
N LYS A 260 -10.67 -6.62 20.54
CA LYS A 260 -12.03 -6.57 21.13
C LYS A 260 -12.30 -5.24 21.83
#